data_57938d20e2a8218a188e6684d123ebfe
#
_entry.id   57938d20e2a8218a188e6684d123ebfe
#
_cell.length_a   1.000
_cell.length_b   1.000
_cell.length_c   1.000
_cell.angle_alpha   90.00
_cell.angle_beta   90.00
_cell.angle_gamma   90.00
#
_symmetry.space_group_name_H-M   'P 1'
#
loop_
_entity.id
_entity.type
_entity.pdbx_description
1 polymer ?
#
loop_
_entity_poly.entity_id
_entity_poly.type
_entity_poly.pdbx_seq_one_letter_code
_entity_poly.pdbx_strand_id
1 'polypeptide(L)'
;MLWSLQRACEAGGRIVQGVASEASGTLGGRFLSHFRVRFSGRQNICWTDFCRPLKRAWFIPGIYTQGGATLHFVPLRLPWAIVFRPLRGLVVAILITGLFAEVNTTGHAQLNSPSTKNQTATITQGPKVSRYIDQTSGRTADELVAYALSHNLELQAARNEIDATKAMVKQARLRANPKVDIGVSQNVTGTDHTIDVGGMLPLELGGRRPARITVAEREVEVREHEFVNRERLLAGEVRMKFGETLAQSLKLSLTDERVESNQQSFNLVAARVTEGATPPLEQNMVLVELNRLRSQRESAEGKLETVILELKNLIGMSPEEPLRLRGDFDHLVDQLPNITEATDRALRERPDLLSARALESWADARIQQAHAEGRLDASLSAGYEHMTFGFPVRGIDDAGRLQPVSGGFHYLKFGVSLDLPVRNKNQGAIEAAVAESEAAKRRREFAELAVRHEVASAYAGYERSVRAMEIFRVGVNEQAKANLDVMRQTYELGSKTLIDYLAEQRHFIDLENDFIEAQLAAYDARVQIARATASPELIKR
;
A
#
# COMPACT_ATOMS: atom_id res chain seq x y z
N MET A 1 -6.12 3.14 12.15
CA MET A 1 -7.05 3.47 13.24
C MET A 1 -6.90 2.56 14.47
N LEU A 2 -6.70 1.26 14.34
CA LEU A 2 -6.44 0.33 15.48
C LEU A 2 -5.07 0.55 16.15
N TRP A 3 -4.05 0.95 15.40
CA TRP A 3 -2.69 1.18 15.91
C TRP A 3 -2.54 2.49 16.72
N SER A 4 -3.35 3.50 16.43
CA SER A 4 -3.39 4.75 17.19
C SER A 4 -4.13 4.61 18.51
N LEU A 5 -5.10 3.70 18.59
CA LEU A 5 -5.83 3.39 19.82
C LEU A 5 -4.97 2.57 20.79
N GLN A 6 -4.11 1.69 20.31
CA GLN A 6 -3.19 0.91 21.15
C GLN A 6 -2.13 1.80 21.83
N ARG A 7 -1.56 2.79 21.12
CA ARG A 7 -0.64 3.78 21.72
C ARG A 7 -1.34 4.71 22.72
N ALA A 8 -2.61 5.04 22.49
CA ALA A 8 -3.37 5.85 23.44
C ALA A 8 -3.68 5.08 24.74
N CYS A 9 -3.88 3.77 24.67
CA CYS A 9 -4.05 2.93 25.85
C CYS A 9 -2.75 2.78 26.66
N GLU A 10 -1.60 2.61 25.99
CA GLU A 10 -0.30 2.53 26.67
C GLU A 10 0.12 3.87 27.31
N ALA A 11 -0.15 5.01 26.65
CA ALA A 11 0.12 6.33 27.21
C ALA A 11 -0.83 6.68 28.38
N GLY A 12 -2.10 6.31 28.29
CA GLY A 12 -3.09 6.49 29.36
C GLY A 12 -2.76 5.67 30.61
N GLY A 13 -2.26 4.44 30.42
CA GLY A 13 -1.83 3.58 31.53
C GLY A 13 -0.66 4.15 32.34
N ARG A 14 0.31 4.79 31.67
CA ARG A 14 1.44 5.43 32.35
C ARG A 14 1.07 6.72 33.10
N ILE A 15 0.14 7.51 32.56
CA ILE A 15 -0.35 8.72 33.24
C ILE A 15 -1.14 8.38 34.50
N VAL A 16 -1.93 7.32 34.46
CA VAL A 16 -2.70 6.86 35.66
C VAL A 16 -1.76 6.28 36.73
N GLN A 17 -0.68 5.61 36.35
CA GLN A 17 0.31 5.12 37.33
C GLN A 17 1.15 6.27 37.93
N GLY A 18 1.51 7.31 37.15
CA GLY A 18 2.19 8.49 37.66
C GLY A 18 1.36 9.28 38.68
N VAL A 19 0.08 9.48 38.38
CA VAL A 19 -0.84 10.20 39.27
C VAL A 19 -1.16 9.37 40.55
N ALA A 20 -1.17 8.05 40.46
CA ALA A 20 -1.38 7.16 41.61
C ALA A 20 -0.16 7.16 42.57
N SER A 21 1.07 7.31 42.06
CA SER A 21 2.27 7.35 42.89
C SER A 21 2.47 8.70 43.63
N GLU A 22 2.01 9.82 43.05
CA GLU A 22 2.05 11.11 43.74
C GLU A 22 0.89 11.32 44.72
N ALA A 23 -0.26 10.67 44.50
CA ALA A 23 -1.42 10.76 45.38
C ALA A 23 -1.35 9.88 46.64
N SER A 24 -0.40 8.95 46.72
CA SER A 24 -0.27 8.05 47.88
C SER A 24 0.51 8.66 49.06
N GLY A 25 1.03 9.88 48.89
CA GLY A 25 1.87 10.53 49.92
C GLY A 25 1.13 11.42 50.93
N THR A 26 -0.07 11.88 50.71
CA THR A 26 -0.65 12.94 51.60
C THR A 26 -2.14 12.99 51.83
N LEU A 27 -3.00 12.06 51.39
CA LEU A 27 -4.42 12.11 51.78
C LEU A 27 -5.08 10.74 51.73
N GLY A 28 -5.52 10.30 52.88
CA GLY A 28 -6.17 9.01 53.10
C GLY A 28 -7.48 8.78 52.35
N GLY A 29 -7.56 7.67 51.70
CA GLY A 29 -8.65 6.72 51.65
C GLY A 29 -10.04 7.11 51.16
N ARG A 30 -10.34 8.32 50.63
CA ARG A 30 -11.76 8.68 50.30
C ARG A 30 -12.01 9.32 48.93
N PHE A 31 -11.07 9.35 47.99
CA PHE A 31 -11.27 10.07 46.71
C PHE A 31 -11.40 9.21 45.44
N LEU A 32 -11.45 7.90 45.56
CA LEU A 32 -11.48 7.01 44.38
C LEU A 32 -12.88 6.49 43.98
N SER A 33 -13.96 6.97 44.59
CA SER A 33 -15.31 6.44 44.32
C SER A 33 -16.20 7.29 43.37
N HIS A 34 -15.73 8.41 42.83
CA HIS A 34 -16.62 9.31 42.06
C HIS A 34 -16.01 9.91 40.80
N PHE A 35 -15.49 9.08 39.89
CA PHE A 35 -15.32 9.49 38.50
C PHE A 35 -16.36 8.73 37.64
N ARG A 36 -17.55 9.31 37.53
CA ARG A 36 -18.60 8.89 36.60
C ARG A 36 -18.54 9.78 35.36
N VAL A 37 -18.12 9.24 34.23
CA VAL A 37 -18.32 9.89 32.93
C VAL A 37 -19.73 9.55 32.44
N ARG A 38 -20.61 10.56 32.39
CA ARG A 38 -21.97 10.43 31.86
C ARG A 38 -21.94 10.51 30.35
N PHE A 39 -22.14 9.39 29.66
CA PHE A 39 -22.62 9.42 28.28
C PHE A 39 -24.14 9.58 28.27
N SER A 40 -24.66 10.39 27.34
CA SER A 40 -26.09 10.64 27.19
C SER A 40 -26.83 9.37 26.79
N GLY A 41 -27.47 8.72 27.73
CA GLY A 41 -28.24 7.49 27.52
C GLY A 41 -27.95 6.46 28.61
N ARG A 42 -28.75 6.48 29.58
CA ARG A 42 -28.91 5.56 30.73
C ARG A 42 -28.27 4.16 30.60
N GLN A 43 -26.97 4.03 30.81
CA GLN A 43 -26.34 2.81 31.34
C GLN A 43 -24.93 3.10 31.85
N ASN A 44 -24.62 2.69 33.09
CA ASN A 44 -23.29 2.79 33.69
C ASN A 44 -22.46 1.58 33.27
N ILE A 45 -21.39 1.77 32.50
CA ILE A 45 -20.42 0.72 32.15
C ILE A 45 -19.17 0.95 32.99
N CYS A 46 -18.76 -0.05 33.76
CA CYS A 46 -17.54 -0.01 34.55
C CYS A 46 -16.33 -0.35 33.65
N TRP A 47 -15.26 0.43 33.73
CA TRP A 47 -14.05 0.33 32.87
C TRP A 47 -13.27 -0.98 32.97
N THR A 48 -13.55 -1.81 33.96
CA THR A 48 -12.86 -3.10 34.19
C THR A 48 -13.21 -4.20 33.19
N ASP A 49 -14.31 -4.05 32.41
CA ASP A 49 -14.76 -5.08 31.47
C ASP A 49 -14.24 -4.89 30.04
N PHE A 50 -13.51 -3.80 29.77
CA PHE A 50 -13.03 -3.48 28.41
C PHE A 50 -11.65 -4.06 28.04
N CYS A 51 -10.94 -4.65 29.00
CA CYS A 51 -9.58 -5.16 28.81
C CYS A 51 -9.45 -6.68 28.82
N ARG A 52 -10.45 -7.42 28.33
CA ARG A 52 -10.25 -8.86 28.02
C ARG A 52 -9.96 -9.08 26.54
N PRO A 53 -8.97 -9.90 26.19
CA PRO A 53 -8.60 -10.12 24.79
C PRO A 53 -9.70 -10.89 24.06
N LEU A 54 -10.31 -10.27 23.06
CA LEU A 54 -11.28 -10.88 22.15
C LEU A 54 -10.58 -11.95 21.28
N LYS A 55 -10.75 -13.21 21.63
CA LYS A 55 -10.53 -14.33 20.71
C LYS A 55 -11.79 -14.47 19.84
N ARG A 56 -11.61 -14.13 18.56
CA ARG A 56 -12.42 -14.48 17.38
C ARG A 56 -13.93 -14.70 17.60
N ALA A 57 -14.75 -13.65 17.37
CA ALA A 57 -16.11 -13.80 16.85
C ALA A 57 -16.51 -12.53 16.09
N TRP A 58 -17.02 -12.67 14.88
CA TRP A 58 -17.58 -11.60 14.05
C TRP A 58 -18.95 -11.22 14.59
N PHE A 59 -19.14 -9.96 14.96
CA PHE A 59 -20.45 -9.42 15.35
C PHE A 59 -21.01 -8.57 14.21
N ILE A 60 -22.23 -8.89 13.77
CA ILE A 60 -23.08 -8.05 12.91
C ILE A 60 -24.03 -7.31 13.84
N PRO A 61 -24.21 -5.98 13.75
CA PRO A 61 -25.11 -5.24 14.60
C PRO A 61 -26.57 -5.54 14.24
N GLY A 62 -27.33 -6.02 15.20
CA GLY A 62 -28.78 -6.22 15.10
C GLY A 62 -29.55 -4.94 15.42
N ILE A 63 -30.66 -4.73 14.72
CA ILE A 63 -31.63 -3.64 14.89
C ILE A 63 -32.43 -3.88 16.16
N TYR A 64 -32.48 -2.90 17.06
CA TYR A 64 -33.35 -2.93 18.26
C TYR A 64 -34.75 -2.40 17.96
N THR A 65 -35.79 -3.20 18.22
CA THR A 65 -37.17 -2.72 18.36
C THR A 65 -37.60 -2.76 19.81
N GLN A 66 -38.27 -1.71 20.27
CA GLN A 66 -38.85 -1.65 21.61
C GLN A 66 -40.06 -2.60 21.73
N GLY A 67 -39.96 -3.57 22.63
CA GLY A 67 -41.08 -4.45 23.02
C GLY A 67 -40.53 -5.78 23.53
N GLY A 68 -40.66 -6.03 24.84
CA GLY A 68 -40.10 -7.21 25.48
C GLY A 68 -40.72 -8.51 24.96
N ALA A 69 -39.99 -9.24 24.16
CA ALA A 69 -40.25 -10.64 23.82
C ALA A 69 -38.90 -11.35 23.59
N THR A 70 -38.77 -12.51 24.15
CA THR A 70 -37.64 -13.44 24.04
C THR A 70 -37.36 -13.81 22.58
N LEU A 71 -36.18 -13.52 22.10
CA LEU A 71 -35.71 -13.87 20.73
C LEU A 71 -35.31 -15.35 20.67
N HIS A 72 -36.06 -16.15 19.95
CA HIS A 72 -35.61 -17.47 19.46
C HIS A 72 -34.76 -17.28 18.22
N PHE A 73 -33.49 -17.70 18.28
CA PHE A 73 -32.58 -17.74 17.10
C PHE A 73 -32.99 -18.88 16.15
N VAL A 74 -33.41 -18.53 14.94
CA VAL A 74 -33.56 -19.45 13.83
C VAL A 74 -32.32 -19.25 12.91
N PRO A 75 -31.49 -20.26 12.67
CA PRO A 75 -30.38 -20.12 11.74
C PRO A 75 -30.92 -20.19 10.31
N LEU A 76 -30.90 -19.07 9.60
CA LEU A 76 -31.11 -19.01 8.14
C LEU A 76 -29.96 -19.72 7.44
N ARG A 77 -30.17 -20.97 7.04
CA ARG A 77 -29.30 -21.70 6.13
C ARG A 77 -29.64 -21.30 4.70
N LEU A 78 -28.74 -20.60 4.04
CA LEU A 78 -28.82 -20.32 2.61
C LEU A 78 -28.69 -21.63 1.81
N PRO A 79 -29.56 -21.92 0.83
CA PRO A 79 -29.61 -23.22 0.12
C PRO A 79 -28.45 -23.48 -0.84
N TRP A 80 -27.53 -22.55 -1.04
CA TRP A 80 -26.47 -22.63 -2.04
C TRP A 80 -25.18 -23.32 -1.58
N ALA A 81 -25.05 -23.65 -0.31
CA ALA A 81 -23.83 -24.29 0.21
C ALA A 81 -23.82 -25.82 0.06
N ILE A 82 -24.91 -26.46 -0.40
CA ILE A 82 -25.03 -27.91 -0.45
C ILE A 82 -24.65 -28.50 -1.83
N VAL A 83 -24.62 -27.69 -2.90
CA VAL A 83 -24.40 -28.22 -4.27
C VAL A 83 -22.91 -28.34 -4.65
N PHE A 84 -21.98 -27.73 -3.93
CA PHE A 84 -20.55 -27.75 -4.32
C PHE A 84 -19.61 -28.61 -3.46
N ARG A 85 -20.10 -29.32 -2.45
CA ARG A 85 -19.23 -30.15 -1.58
C ARG A 85 -18.80 -31.52 -2.09
N PRO A 86 -19.49 -32.20 -3.02
CA PRO A 86 -19.02 -33.54 -3.48
C PRO A 86 -17.96 -33.50 -4.59
N LEU A 87 -17.75 -32.37 -5.30
CA LEU A 87 -16.81 -32.31 -6.44
C LEU A 87 -15.34 -32.04 -6.07
N ARG A 88 -15.06 -31.53 -4.87
CA ARG A 88 -13.67 -31.29 -4.41
C ARG A 88 -12.98 -32.56 -3.85
N GLY A 89 -13.74 -33.53 -3.40
CA GLY A 89 -13.19 -34.81 -2.91
C GLY A 89 -12.76 -35.78 -4.02
N LEU A 90 -13.40 -35.72 -5.18
CA LEU A 90 -13.13 -36.65 -6.28
C LEU A 90 -11.86 -36.29 -7.09
N VAL A 91 -11.51 -35.02 -7.19
CA VAL A 91 -10.30 -34.58 -7.92
C VAL A 91 -9.03 -34.88 -7.14
N VAL A 92 -9.08 -34.86 -5.80
CA VAL A 92 -7.91 -35.17 -4.95
C VAL A 92 -7.69 -36.70 -4.87
N ALA A 93 -8.75 -37.52 -4.96
CA ALA A 93 -8.62 -38.99 -4.94
C ALA A 93 -8.03 -39.54 -6.25
N ILE A 94 -8.24 -38.88 -7.40
CA ILE A 94 -7.71 -39.35 -8.70
C ILE A 94 -6.22 -38.97 -8.87
N LEU A 95 -5.71 -37.94 -8.19
CA LEU A 95 -4.29 -37.55 -8.22
C LEU A 95 -3.41 -38.37 -7.26
N ILE A 96 -3.99 -39.03 -6.24
CA ILE A 96 -3.20 -39.82 -5.28
C ILE A 96 -3.06 -41.27 -5.71
N THR A 97 -3.95 -41.83 -6.55
CA THR A 97 -3.86 -43.20 -7.08
C THR A 97 -2.98 -43.33 -8.31
N GLY A 98 -2.52 -42.23 -8.93
CA GLY A 98 -1.62 -42.28 -10.10
C GLY A 98 -0.12 -42.29 -9.78
N LEU A 99 0.29 -42.23 -8.49
CA LEU A 99 1.72 -42.06 -8.10
C LEU A 99 2.32 -43.29 -7.38
N PHE A 100 1.64 -44.43 -7.34
CA PHE A 100 2.14 -45.64 -6.67
C PHE A 100 2.16 -46.89 -7.57
N ALA A 101 2.62 -46.75 -8.80
CA ALA A 101 2.98 -47.90 -9.63
C ALA A 101 4.28 -47.57 -10.36
N GLU A 102 5.38 -48.05 -9.81
CA GLU A 102 6.70 -48.36 -10.39
C GLU A 102 7.83 -47.95 -9.46
N VAL A 103 8.26 -48.82 -8.57
CA VAL A 103 9.67 -49.06 -8.20
C VAL A 103 9.72 -50.42 -7.49
N ASN A 104 9.98 -51.46 -8.22
CA ASN A 104 10.57 -52.70 -7.71
C ASN A 104 11.60 -53.19 -8.73
N THR A 105 12.85 -52.79 -8.54
CA THR A 105 13.99 -53.57 -9.06
C THR A 105 15.10 -53.53 -8.03
N THR A 106 15.35 -54.69 -7.47
CA THR A 106 16.47 -55.02 -6.59
C THR A 106 17.80 -54.84 -7.32
N GLY A 107 18.62 -53.94 -6.79
CA GLY A 107 20.01 -53.81 -7.18
C GLY A 107 20.93 -53.81 -5.96
N HIS A 108 21.65 -54.92 -5.74
CA HIS A 108 22.75 -55.00 -4.77
C HIS A 108 23.85 -54.00 -5.13
N ALA A 109 24.13 -52.99 -4.28
CA ALA A 109 25.27 -52.11 -4.41
C ALA A 109 26.31 -52.51 -3.34
N GLN A 110 27.47 -52.92 -3.82
CA GLN A 110 28.68 -53.14 -3.03
C GLN A 110 29.19 -51.84 -2.45
N LEU A 111 29.54 -51.85 -1.15
CA LEU A 111 30.29 -50.81 -0.48
C LEU A 111 31.73 -50.76 -1.03
N ASN A 112 32.01 -49.77 -1.85
CA ASN A 112 33.37 -49.35 -2.14
C ASN A 112 33.59 -47.98 -1.53
N SER A 113 34.50 -47.91 -0.55
CA SER A 113 35.00 -46.66 0.04
C SER A 113 35.77 -45.84 -1.00
N PRO A 114 35.46 -44.57 -1.25
CA PRO A 114 36.34 -43.75 -2.08
C PRO A 114 37.45 -43.16 -1.24
N SER A 115 38.67 -43.47 -1.67
CA SER A 115 39.93 -42.85 -1.32
C SER A 115 39.84 -41.31 -1.45
N THR A 116 40.16 -40.61 -0.42
CA THR A 116 40.30 -39.15 -0.34
C THR A 116 41.37 -38.67 -1.32
N LYS A 117 40.98 -38.23 -2.52
CA LYS A 117 41.81 -37.37 -3.33
C LYS A 117 41.44 -35.93 -3.02
N ASN A 118 42.34 -35.21 -2.34
CA ASN A 118 42.35 -33.77 -2.22
C ASN A 118 42.36 -33.18 -3.65
N GLN A 119 41.18 -32.82 -4.15
CA GLN A 119 41.10 -31.86 -5.27
C GLN A 119 41.08 -30.47 -4.65
N THR A 120 42.24 -29.84 -4.65
CA THR A 120 42.37 -28.40 -4.47
C THR A 120 41.64 -27.75 -5.62
N ALA A 121 40.39 -27.40 -5.41
CA ALA A 121 39.64 -26.55 -6.33
C ALA A 121 40.29 -25.17 -6.30
N THR A 122 41.07 -24.87 -7.30
CA THR A 122 41.59 -23.53 -7.59
C THR A 122 40.38 -22.69 -7.96
N ILE A 123 39.75 -22.04 -6.97
CA ILE A 123 38.72 -21.05 -7.22
C ILE A 123 39.41 -19.79 -7.71
N THR A 124 39.48 -19.64 -9.02
CA THR A 124 39.82 -18.37 -9.67
C THR A 124 38.60 -17.45 -9.47
N GLN A 125 38.56 -16.76 -8.34
CA GLN A 125 37.54 -15.75 -8.06
C GLN A 125 38.07 -14.42 -8.64
N GLY A 126 37.63 -14.06 -9.82
CA GLY A 126 37.61 -12.65 -10.23
C GLY A 126 36.73 -11.82 -9.29
N PRO A 127 36.91 -10.48 -9.25
CA PRO A 127 36.19 -9.64 -8.28
C PRO A 127 34.68 -9.87 -8.38
N LYS A 128 34.09 -10.39 -7.29
CA LYS A 128 32.66 -10.79 -7.24
C LYS A 128 31.70 -9.61 -7.42
N VAL A 129 32.16 -8.38 -7.27
CA VAL A 129 31.38 -7.15 -7.46
C VAL A 129 30.93 -6.98 -8.92
N SER A 130 31.71 -7.47 -9.91
CA SER A 130 31.30 -7.48 -11.33
C SER A 130 30.03 -8.29 -11.60
N ARG A 131 29.55 -9.05 -10.60
CA ARG A 131 28.26 -9.76 -10.69
C ARG A 131 27.07 -8.82 -10.59
N TYR A 132 27.16 -7.72 -9.83
CA TYR A 132 26.05 -6.81 -9.49
C TYR A 132 26.16 -5.45 -10.18
N ILE A 133 27.39 -4.98 -10.44
CA ILE A 133 27.65 -3.71 -11.14
C ILE A 133 28.34 -4.02 -12.46
N ASP A 134 27.81 -3.42 -13.53
CA ASP A 134 28.40 -3.47 -14.86
C ASP A 134 28.25 -2.08 -15.51
N GLN A 135 29.36 -1.36 -15.60
CA GLN A 135 29.37 0.02 -16.14
C GLN A 135 29.10 0.07 -17.65
N THR A 136 29.14 -1.07 -18.34
CA THR A 136 28.90 -1.13 -19.79
C THR A 136 27.47 -1.58 -20.13
N SER A 137 26.98 -2.64 -19.48
CA SER A 137 25.69 -3.27 -19.80
C SER A 137 24.65 -3.20 -18.66
N GLY A 138 24.99 -2.61 -17.53
CA GLY A 138 24.09 -2.43 -16.40
C GLY A 138 22.98 -1.41 -16.68
N ARG A 139 21.87 -1.51 -15.94
CA ARG A 139 20.74 -0.57 -16.03
C ARG A 139 20.98 0.65 -15.14
N THR A 140 20.63 1.83 -15.67
CA THR A 140 20.67 3.09 -14.92
C THR A 140 19.39 3.27 -14.08
N ALA A 141 19.40 4.21 -13.15
CA ALA A 141 18.21 4.58 -12.37
C ALA A 141 17.03 5.00 -13.28
N ASP A 142 17.32 5.74 -14.38
CA ASP A 142 16.29 6.19 -15.33
C ASP A 142 15.65 5.00 -16.06
N GLU A 143 16.46 4.04 -16.52
CA GLU A 143 15.99 2.82 -17.18
C GLU A 143 15.16 1.93 -16.23
N LEU A 144 15.53 1.87 -14.95
CA LEU A 144 14.77 1.12 -13.94
C LEU A 144 13.44 1.81 -13.61
N VAL A 145 13.40 3.13 -13.53
CA VAL A 145 12.16 3.89 -13.38
C VAL A 145 11.24 3.65 -14.58
N ALA A 146 11.75 3.73 -15.81
CA ALA A 146 10.94 3.48 -17.01
C ALA A 146 10.40 2.04 -17.04
N TYR A 147 11.22 1.06 -16.63
CA TYR A 147 10.81 -0.32 -16.49
C TYR A 147 9.71 -0.49 -15.43
N ALA A 148 9.88 0.11 -14.24
CA ALA A 148 8.89 0.06 -13.16
C ALA A 148 7.55 0.64 -13.58
N LEU A 149 7.54 1.81 -14.24
CA LEU A 149 6.31 2.46 -14.71
C LEU A 149 5.52 1.60 -15.73
N SER A 150 6.19 0.70 -16.44
CA SER A 150 5.55 -0.18 -17.43
C SER A 150 5.18 -1.57 -16.87
N HIS A 151 5.91 -2.08 -15.89
CA HIS A 151 5.79 -3.47 -15.41
C HIS A 151 5.25 -3.61 -13.99
N ASN A 152 5.25 -2.54 -13.19
CA ASN A 152 4.72 -2.61 -11.83
C ASN A 152 3.22 -2.94 -11.83
N LEU A 153 2.86 -4.06 -11.19
CA LEU A 153 1.49 -4.58 -11.18
C LEU A 153 0.52 -3.70 -10.39
N GLU A 154 1.01 -2.98 -9.39
CA GLU A 154 0.19 -2.04 -8.60
C GLU A 154 -0.22 -0.83 -9.45
N LEU A 155 0.67 -0.30 -10.30
CA LEU A 155 0.33 0.74 -11.26
C LEU A 155 -0.64 0.23 -12.34
N GLN A 156 -0.49 -1.01 -12.80
CA GLN A 156 -1.44 -1.60 -13.74
C GLN A 156 -2.83 -1.77 -13.09
N ALA A 157 -2.88 -2.16 -11.82
CA ALA A 157 -4.14 -2.21 -11.06
C ALA A 157 -4.77 -0.80 -10.96
N ALA A 158 -3.98 0.21 -10.64
CA ALA A 158 -4.47 1.60 -10.58
C ALA A 158 -4.99 2.13 -11.94
N ARG A 159 -4.38 1.73 -13.06
CA ARG A 159 -4.93 2.04 -14.41
C ARG A 159 -6.29 1.39 -14.62
N ASN A 160 -6.45 0.13 -14.23
CA ASN A 160 -7.75 -0.56 -14.31
C ASN A 160 -8.80 0.10 -13.41
N GLU A 161 -8.42 0.65 -12.24
CA GLU A 161 -9.31 1.44 -11.38
C GLU A 161 -9.81 2.71 -12.08
N ILE A 162 -8.95 3.39 -12.85
CA ILE A 162 -9.36 4.54 -13.68
C ILE A 162 -10.35 4.10 -14.75
N ASP A 163 -10.08 2.98 -15.45
CA ASP A 163 -10.97 2.47 -16.48
C ASP A 163 -12.33 2.04 -15.90
N ALA A 164 -12.35 1.46 -14.70
CA ALA A 164 -13.58 1.17 -13.97
C ALA A 164 -14.36 2.46 -13.65
N THR A 165 -13.68 3.52 -13.18
CA THR A 165 -14.31 4.82 -12.90
C THR A 165 -14.84 5.46 -14.18
N LYS A 166 -14.11 5.38 -15.30
CA LYS A 166 -14.59 5.82 -16.63
C LYS A 166 -15.82 5.03 -17.08
N ALA A 167 -15.90 3.74 -16.76
CA ALA A 167 -17.11 2.95 -17.03
C ALA A 167 -18.31 3.43 -16.19
N MET A 168 -18.07 3.89 -14.95
CA MET A 168 -19.12 4.49 -14.11
C MET A 168 -19.64 5.81 -14.69
N VAL A 169 -18.82 6.61 -15.40
CA VAL A 169 -19.31 7.77 -16.17
C VAL A 169 -20.28 7.32 -17.26
N LYS A 170 -19.98 6.22 -17.98
CA LYS A 170 -20.91 5.67 -18.97
C LYS A 170 -22.22 5.25 -18.29
N GLN A 171 -22.16 4.60 -17.14
CA GLN A 171 -23.34 4.22 -16.36
C GLN A 171 -24.14 5.45 -15.90
N ALA A 172 -23.46 6.50 -15.42
CA ALA A 172 -24.10 7.75 -14.99
C ALA A 172 -24.85 8.45 -16.13
N ARG A 173 -24.39 8.27 -17.37
CA ARG A 173 -25.01 8.83 -18.59
C ARG A 173 -26.27 8.08 -19.03
N LEU A 174 -26.49 6.86 -18.56
CA LEU A 174 -27.70 6.11 -18.93
C LEU A 174 -28.92 6.71 -18.24
N ARG A 175 -30.06 6.62 -18.93
CA ARG A 175 -31.37 6.94 -18.33
C ARG A 175 -31.86 5.76 -17.51
N ALA A 176 -32.72 6.03 -16.55
CA ALA A 176 -33.39 4.97 -15.79
C ALA A 176 -34.23 4.09 -16.75
N ASN A 177 -34.17 2.78 -16.50
CA ASN A 177 -34.93 1.82 -17.30
C ASN A 177 -36.45 2.01 -17.10
N PRO A 178 -37.27 1.82 -18.13
CA PRO A 178 -38.70 1.70 -17.95
C PRO A 178 -39.01 0.45 -17.14
N LYS A 179 -40.03 0.52 -16.30
CA LYS A 179 -40.56 -0.61 -15.54
C LYS A 179 -41.81 -1.12 -16.26
N VAL A 180 -42.00 -2.43 -16.27
CA VAL A 180 -43.21 -3.09 -16.75
C VAL A 180 -43.79 -3.87 -15.56
N ASP A 181 -45.04 -3.61 -15.26
CA ASP A 181 -45.80 -4.24 -14.19
C ASP A 181 -46.92 -5.08 -14.84
N ILE A 182 -47.02 -6.34 -14.46
CA ILE A 182 -48.07 -7.25 -14.90
C ILE A 182 -48.77 -7.77 -13.62
N GLY A 183 -50.05 -7.47 -13.52
CA GLY A 183 -50.89 -7.86 -12.40
C GLY A 183 -52.03 -8.76 -12.85
N VAL A 184 -52.33 -9.75 -12.02
CA VAL A 184 -53.56 -10.55 -12.15
C VAL A 184 -54.21 -10.58 -10.78
N SER A 185 -55.48 -10.15 -10.74
CA SER A 185 -56.26 -10.23 -9.53
C SER A 185 -57.59 -10.99 -9.83
N GLN A 186 -57.95 -11.88 -8.89
CA GLN A 186 -59.17 -12.63 -8.96
C GLN A 186 -59.94 -12.54 -7.66
N ASN A 187 -61.25 -12.28 -7.74
CA ASN A 187 -62.10 -12.35 -6.59
C ASN A 187 -62.30 -13.81 -6.17
N VAL A 188 -61.86 -14.15 -4.93
CA VAL A 188 -61.94 -15.53 -4.38
C VAL A 188 -63.38 -15.98 -4.13
N THR A 189 -64.28 -15.03 -3.95
CA THR A 189 -65.73 -15.29 -3.64
C THR A 189 -66.66 -15.00 -4.83
N GLY A 190 -66.13 -14.51 -5.94
CA GLY A 190 -66.91 -14.08 -7.12
C GLY A 190 -66.29 -14.51 -8.43
N THR A 191 -66.87 -14.07 -9.53
CA THR A 191 -66.44 -14.33 -10.90
C THR A 191 -65.53 -13.25 -11.44
N ASP A 192 -65.25 -12.19 -10.66
CA ASP A 192 -64.52 -11.02 -11.12
C ASP A 192 -63.02 -11.33 -11.21
N HIS A 193 -62.45 -11.04 -12.32
CA HIS A 193 -60.99 -11.10 -12.50
C HIS A 193 -60.51 -9.91 -13.30
N THR A 194 -59.30 -9.46 -12.97
CA THR A 194 -58.65 -8.35 -13.66
C THR A 194 -57.25 -8.80 -14.08
N ILE A 195 -56.89 -8.49 -15.30
CA ILE A 195 -55.55 -8.60 -15.83
C ILE A 195 -55.11 -7.20 -16.20
N ASP A 196 -54.01 -6.72 -15.62
CA ASP A 196 -53.42 -5.44 -15.94
C ASP A 196 -52.00 -5.60 -16.44
N VAL A 197 -51.63 -4.86 -17.46
CA VAL A 197 -50.29 -4.72 -17.98
C VAL A 197 -49.98 -3.21 -18.07
N GLY A 198 -49.01 -2.78 -17.30
CA GLY A 198 -48.59 -1.37 -17.23
C GLY A 198 -47.14 -1.17 -17.51
N GLY A 199 -46.79 0.02 -17.92
CA GLY A 199 -45.41 0.48 -18.05
C GLY A 199 -45.23 1.84 -17.39
N MET A 200 -44.07 2.05 -16.78
CA MET A 200 -43.70 3.32 -16.16
C MET A 200 -42.32 3.75 -16.64
N LEU A 201 -42.23 5.00 -17.10
CA LEU A 201 -41.00 5.64 -17.60
C LEU A 201 -40.59 6.76 -16.63
N PRO A 202 -39.52 6.61 -15.84
CA PRO A 202 -38.96 7.70 -15.03
C PRO A 202 -38.38 8.80 -15.92
N LEU A 203 -38.66 10.07 -15.60
CA LEU A 203 -38.23 11.21 -16.41
C LEU A 203 -36.92 11.83 -15.93
N GLU A 204 -36.51 11.57 -14.68
CA GLU A 204 -35.32 12.14 -14.03
C GLU A 204 -35.27 13.68 -14.18
N LEU A 205 -36.30 14.35 -13.67
CA LEU A 205 -36.39 15.80 -13.67
C LEU A 205 -35.43 16.45 -12.64
N GLY A 206 -35.46 17.77 -12.56
CA GLY A 206 -34.70 18.52 -11.56
C GLY A 206 -33.19 18.57 -11.74
N GLY A 207 -32.67 18.07 -12.88
CA GLY A 207 -31.25 18.08 -13.16
C GLY A 207 -30.47 16.91 -12.50
N ARG A 208 -31.14 15.84 -12.04
CA ARG A 208 -30.54 14.68 -11.38
C ARG A 208 -29.49 13.99 -12.26
N ARG A 209 -29.84 13.73 -13.55
CA ARG A 209 -28.91 13.06 -14.47
C ARG A 209 -27.65 13.88 -14.77
N PRO A 210 -27.71 15.17 -15.20
CA PRO A 210 -26.50 15.96 -15.39
C PRO A 210 -25.66 16.09 -14.13
N ALA A 211 -26.25 16.26 -12.95
CA ALA A 211 -25.51 16.32 -11.69
C ALA A 211 -24.77 15.01 -11.40
N ARG A 212 -25.43 13.85 -11.59
CA ARG A 212 -24.81 12.52 -11.47
C ARG A 212 -23.64 12.34 -12.44
N ILE A 213 -23.78 12.81 -13.68
CA ILE A 213 -22.72 12.75 -14.68
C ILE A 213 -21.53 13.61 -14.25
N THR A 214 -21.76 14.84 -13.79
CA THR A 214 -20.71 15.75 -13.34
C THR A 214 -19.94 15.14 -12.17
N VAL A 215 -20.60 14.56 -11.17
CA VAL A 215 -19.93 13.89 -10.03
C VAL A 215 -19.04 12.76 -10.53
N ALA A 216 -19.54 11.90 -11.42
CA ALA A 216 -18.75 10.80 -11.97
C ALA A 216 -17.56 11.27 -12.81
N GLU A 217 -17.69 12.36 -13.57
CA GLU A 217 -16.60 12.96 -14.34
C GLU A 217 -15.52 13.56 -13.42
N ARG A 218 -15.91 14.26 -12.35
CA ARG A 218 -14.97 14.78 -11.35
C ARG A 218 -14.27 13.66 -10.58
N GLU A 219 -14.92 12.53 -10.35
CA GLU A 219 -14.30 11.37 -9.74
C GLU A 219 -13.17 10.78 -10.61
N VAL A 220 -13.35 10.76 -11.95
CA VAL A 220 -12.27 10.37 -12.88
C VAL A 220 -11.07 11.31 -12.75
N GLU A 221 -11.27 12.62 -12.70
CA GLU A 221 -10.18 13.59 -12.52
C GLU A 221 -9.39 13.34 -11.23
N VAL A 222 -10.07 13.04 -10.13
CA VAL A 222 -9.41 12.67 -8.87
C VAL A 222 -8.53 11.44 -9.06
N ARG A 223 -9.06 10.36 -9.66
CA ARG A 223 -8.32 9.11 -9.87
C ARG A 223 -7.13 9.28 -10.81
N GLU A 224 -7.28 10.09 -11.86
CA GLU A 224 -6.17 10.37 -12.78
C GLU A 224 -5.03 11.12 -12.08
N HIS A 225 -5.31 12.10 -11.23
CA HIS A 225 -4.28 12.78 -10.45
C HIS A 225 -3.65 11.88 -9.37
N GLU A 226 -4.44 11.02 -8.71
CA GLU A 226 -3.92 10.02 -7.78
C GLU A 226 -2.97 9.04 -8.47
N PHE A 227 -3.31 8.61 -9.68
CA PHE A 227 -2.45 7.73 -10.48
C PHE A 227 -1.11 8.38 -10.80
N VAL A 228 -1.12 9.63 -11.30
CA VAL A 228 0.14 10.37 -11.59
C VAL A 228 0.96 10.56 -10.31
N ASN A 229 0.30 10.76 -9.15
CA ASN A 229 1.01 10.82 -7.88
C ASN A 229 1.65 9.47 -7.50
N ARG A 230 0.98 8.34 -7.74
CA ARG A 230 1.56 7.00 -7.54
C ARG A 230 2.78 6.78 -8.44
N GLU A 231 2.72 7.18 -9.74
CA GLU A 231 3.87 7.13 -10.65
C GLU A 231 5.06 7.94 -10.10
N ARG A 232 4.81 9.16 -9.59
CA ARG A 232 5.83 10.03 -8.99
C ARG A 232 6.47 9.40 -7.74
N LEU A 233 5.66 8.83 -6.86
CA LEU A 233 6.14 8.18 -5.64
C LEU A 233 6.98 6.95 -5.97
N LEU A 234 6.49 6.09 -6.85
CA LEU A 234 7.22 4.90 -7.30
C LEU A 234 8.57 5.27 -7.93
N ALA A 235 8.61 6.29 -8.80
CA ALA A 235 9.84 6.74 -9.41
C ALA A 235 10.87 7.20 -8.35
N GLY A 236 10.42 7.91 -7.31
CA GLY A 236 11.26 8.30 -6.19
C GLY A 236 11.77 7.11 -5.38
N GLU A 237 10.92 6.14 -5.09
CA GLU A 237 11.28 4.93 -4.35
C GLU A 237 12.28 4.05 -5.12
N VAL A 238 12.08 3.88 -6.44
CA VAL A 238 13.03 3.15 -7.30
C VAL A 238 14.41 3.81 -7.28
N ARG A 239 14.48 5.15 -7.38
CA ARG A 239 15.75 5.88 -7.31
C ARG A 239 16.44 5.75 -5.97
N MET A 240 15.71 5.90 -4.85
CA MET A 240 16.30 5.70 -3.51
C MET A 240 16.80 4.26 -3.33
N LYS A 241 16.01 3.26 -3.75
CA LYS A 241 16.42 1.87 -3.66
C LYS A 241 17.60 1.53 -4.57
N PHE A 242 17.70 2.19 -5.74
CA PHE A 242 18.87 2.13 -6.60
C PHE A 242 20.13 2.67 -5.90
N GLY A 243 20.04 3.84 -5.26
CA GLY A 243 21.15 4.42 -4.50
C GLY A 243 21.60 3.52 -3.35
N GLU A 244 20.65 2.95 -2.61
CA GLU A 244 20.93 1.99 -1.54
C GLU A 244 21.66 0.74 -2.07
N THR A 245 21.20 0.19 -3.21
CA THR A 245 21.85 -0.97 -3.83
C THR A 245 23.28 -0.64 -4.29
N LEU A 246 23.47 0.56 -4.84
CA LEU A 246 24.80 1.04 -5.24
C LEU A 246 25.72 1.18 -4.02
N ALA A 247 25.25 1.79 -2.92
CA ALA A 247 26.02 1.93 -1.70
C ALA A 247 26.42 0.56 -1.09
N GLN A 248 25.48 -0.40 -1.03
CA GLN A 248 25.79 -1.75 -0.52
C GLN A 248 26.80 -2.48 -1.43
N SER A 249 26.74 -2.27 -2.73
CA SER A 249 27.73 -2.86 -3.66
C SER A 249 29.12 -2.27 -3.47
N LEU A 250 29.23 -0.96 -3.20
CA LEU A 250 30.51 -0.30 -2.88
C LEU A 250 31.08 -0.81 -1.55
N LYS A 251 30.24 -0.98 -0.51
CA LYS A 251 30.65 -1.57 0.76
C LYS A 251 31.15 -3.01 0.62
N LEU A 252 30.50 -3.80 -0.22
CA LEU A 252 30.97 -5.15 -0.52
C LEU A 252 32.32 -5.11 -1.23
N SER A 253 32.51 -4.21 -2.22
CA SER A 253 33.78 -4.02 -2.91
C SER A 253 34.91 -3.65 -1.96
N LEU A 254 34.66 -2.67 -1.08
CA LEU A 254 35.61 -2.28 -0.04
C LEU A 254 35.99 -3.46 0.86
N THR A 255 35.00 -4.25 1.28
CA THR A 255 35.25 -5.42 2.14
C THR A 255 36.04 -6.52 1.40
N ASP A 256 35.76 -6.76 0.10
CA ASP A 256 36.50 -7.70 -0.73
C ASP A 256 37.99 -7.30 -0.85
N GLU A 257 38.29 -6.02 -1.11
CA GLU A 257 39.65 -5.50 -1.15
C GLU A 257 40.39 -5.68 0.18
N ARG A 258 39.68 -5.47 1.31
CA ARG A 258 40.26 -5.65 2.63
C ARG A 258 40.51 -7.12 2.98
N VAL A 259 39.61 -8.03 2.58
CA VAL A 259 39.83 -9.48 2.73
C VAL A 259 41.09 -9.90 1.93
N GLU A 260 41.24 -9.43 0.71
CA GLU A 260 42.42 -9.75 -0.12
C GLU A 260 43.70 -9.19 0.48
N SER A 261 43.72 -7.92 0.91
CA SER A 261 44.89 -7.27 1.54
C SER A 261 45.29 -7.98 2.84
N ASN A 262 44.29 -8.36 3.70
CA ASN A 262 44.58 -9.08 4.92
C ASN A 262 45.02 -10.53 4.66
N GLN A 263 44.55 -11.18 3.60
CA GLN A 263 45.06 -12.49 3.19
C GLN A 263 46.54 -12.43 2.80
N GLN A 264 46.96 -11.39 2.05
CA GLN A 264 48.34 -11.15 1.73
C GLN A 264 49.21 -10.90 2.98
N SER A 265 48.70 -10.07 3.89
CA SER A 265 49.32 -9.81 5.19
C SER A 265 49.50 -11.09 6.03
N PHE A 266 48.45 -11.93 6.10
CA PHE A 266 48.54 -13.24 6.78
C PHE A 266 49.64 -14.14 6.18
N ASN A 267 49.71 -14.23 4.85
CA ASN A 267 50.72 -15.05 4.17
C ASN A 267 52.14 -14.55 4.50
N LEU A 268 52.35 -13.22 4.54
CA LEU A 268 53.64 -12.62 4.89
C LEU A 268 54.03 -12.90 6.35
N VAL A 269 53.10 -12.70 7.27
CA VAL A 269 53.35 -12.97 8.71
C VAL A 269 53.60 -14.45 8.97
N ALA A 270 52.84 -15.34 8.30
CA ALA A 270 53.05 -16.79 8.39
C ALA A 270 54.42 -17.21 7.95
N ALA A 271 54.97 -16.64 6.84
CA ALA A 271 56.35 -16.90 6.40
C ALA A 271 57.38 -16.43 7.46
N ARG A 272 57.23 -15.21 8.02
CA ARG A 272 58.12 -14.67 9.04
C ARG A 272 58.09 -15.52 10.35
N VAL A 273 56.96 -16.07 10.71
CA VAL A 273 56.85 -16.98 11.88
C VAL A 273 57.58 -18.29 11.60
N THR A 274 57.50 -18.83 10.39
CA THR A 274 58.18 -20.05 9.99
C THR A 274 59.73 -19.86 10.02
N GLU A 275 60.19 -18.66 9.69
CA GLU A 275 61.60 -18.26 9.72
C GLU A 275 62.08 -17.88 11.16
N GLY A 276 61.15 -17.88 12.14
CA GLY A 276 61.46 -17.51 13.55
C GLY A 276 61.63 -16.00 13.77
N ALA A 277 61.33 -15.17 12.76
CA ALA A 277 61.47 -13.71 12.85
C ALA A 277 60.32 -13.01 13.53
N THR A 278 59.17 -13.70 13.75
CA THR A 278 57.93 -13.11 14.35
C THR A 278 57.30 -14.14 15.27
N PRO A 279 56.73 -13.72 16.45
CA PRO A 279 56.05 -14.62 17.35
C PRO A 279 54.78 -15.22 16.72
N PRO A 280 54.40 -16.49 17.03
CA PRO A 280 53.18 -17.13 16.53
C PRO A 280 51.89 -16.38 16.92
N LEU A 281 51.93 -15.58 17.97
CA LEU A 281 50.81 -14.74 18.38
C LEU A 281 50.38 -13.76 17.30
N GLU A 282 51.32 -13.14 16.61
CA GLU A 282 51.00 -12.17 15.53
C GLU A 282 50.28 -12.85 14.36
N GLN A 283 50.68 -14.06 13.99
CA GLN A 283 49.98 -14.84 12.96
C GLN A 283 48.51 -15.12 13.37
N ASN A 284 48.30 -15.53 14.63
CA ASN A 284 46.95 -15.78 15.14
C ASN A 284 46.10 -14.51 15.15
N MET A 285 46.67 -13.34 15.47
CA MET A 285 45.97 -12.06 15.47
C MET A 285 45.51 -11.67 14.04
N VAL A 286 46.39 -11.79 13.05
CA VAL A 286 46.03 -11.54 11.64
C VAL A 286 44.98 -12.54 11.15
N LEU A 287 45.07 -13.82 11.55
CA LEU A 287 44.08 -14.84 11.22
C LEU A 287 42.69 -14.52 11.79
N VAL A 288 42.63 -14.06 13.05
CA VAL A 288 41.36 -13.63 13.66
C VAL A 288 40.76 -12.45 12.90
N GLU A 289 41.58 -11.45 12.55
CA GLU A 289 41.13 -10.31 11.78
C GLU A 289 40.64 -10.69 10.35
N LEU A 290 41.36 -11.55 9.67
CA LEU A 290 40.97 -12.07 8.38
C LEU A 290 39.64 -12.80 8.43
N ASN A 291 39.42 -13.65 9.45
CA ASN A 291 38.16 -14.37 9.60
C ASN A 291 37.01 -13.41 9.98
N ARG A 292 37.27 -12.34 10.75
CA ARG A 292 36.30 -11.28 11.02
C ARG A 292 35.88 -10.58 9.72
N LEU A 293 36.83 -10.18 8.88
CA LEU A 293 36.55 -9.54 7.59
C LEU A 293 35.78 -10.47 6.62
N ARG A 294 36.12 -11.75 6.60
CA ARG A 294 35.36 -12.75 5.83
C ARG A 294 33.91 -12.86 6.30
N SER A 295 33.68 -12.86 7.61
CA SER A 295 32.32 -12.86 8.16
C SER A 295 31.56 -11.58 7.80
N GLN A 296 32.22 -10.42 7.87
CA GLN A 296 31.63 -9.14 7.46
C GLN A 296 31.28 -9.13 5.97
N ARG A 297 32.16 -9.73 5.13
CA ARG A 297 31.93 -9.89 3.70
C ARG A 297 30.66 -10.69 3.40
N GLU A 298 30.48 -11.85 4.04
CA GLU A 298 29.28 -12.68 3.86
C GLU A 298 28.02 -11.91 4.31
N SER A 299 28.10 -11.14 5.40
CA SER A 299 27.01 -10.27 5.83
C SER A 299 26.69 -9.15 4.85
N ALA A 300 27.71 -8.54 4.23
CA ALA A 300 27.54 -7.48 3.24
C ALA A 300 26.94 -8.04 1.93
N GLU A 301 27.37 -9.23 1.49
CA GLU A 301 26.80 -9.91 0.32
C GLU A 301 25.32 -10.23 0.54
N GLY A 302 24.96 -10.78 1.71
CA GLY A 302 23.55 -11.08 2.06
C GLY A 302 22.67 -9.83 2.13
N LYS A 303 23.20 -8.70 2.65
CA LYS A 303 22.49 -7.42 2.62
C LYS A 303 22.24 -6.93 1.20
N LEU A 304 23.28 -6.97 0.36
CA LEU A 304 23.18 -6.57 -1.05
C LEU A 304 22.15 -7.41 -1.80
N GLU A 305 22.15 -8.74 -1.62
CA GLU A 305 21.16 -9.62 -2.23
C GLU A 305 19.74 -9.28 -1.79
N THR A 306 19.54 -8.97 -0.52
CA THR A 306 18.23 -8.56 0.00
C THR A 306 17.75 -7.26 -0.64
N VAL A 307 18.60 -6.24 -0.71
CA VAL A 307 18.25 -4.93 -1.31
C VAL A 307 17.97 -5.05 -2.80
N ILE A 308 18.71 -5.91 -3.52
CA ILE A 308 18.44 -6.22 -4.94
C ILE A 308 17.08 -6.89 -5.12
N LEU A 309 16.71 -7.83 -4.26
CA LEU A 309 15.39 -8.48 -4.30
C LEU A 309 14.27 -7.48 -4.01
N GLU A 310 14.47 -6.56 -3.07
CA GLU A 310 13.53 -5.48 -2.80
C GLU A 310 13.38 -4.53 -4.01
N LEU A 311 14.49 -4.17 -4.66
CA LEU A 311 14.48 -3.38 -5.89
C LEU A 311 13.74 -4.10 -7.02
N LYS A 312 13.99 -5.41 -7.24
CA LYS A 312 13.27 -6.22 -8.23
C LYS A 312 11.77 -6.26 -7.96
N ASN A 313 11.37 -6.46 -6.70
CA ASN A 313 9.97 -6.43 -6.31
C ASN A 313 9.32 -5.07 -6.62
N LEU A 314 10.02 -3.98 -6.29
CA LEU A 314 9.52 -2.61 -6.52
C LEU A 314 9.31 -2.31 -8.01
N ILE A 315 10.22 -2.77 -8.87
CA ILE A 315 10.11 -2.57 -10.32
C ILE A 315 9.22 -3.60 -11.04
N GLY A 316 8.74 -4.64 -10.32
CA GLY A 316 7.90 -5.69 -10.90
C GLY A 316 8.69 -6.73 -11.69
N MET A 317 9.94 -6.98 -11.31
CA MET A 317 10.83 -7.97 -11.94
C MET A 317 10.81 -9.29 -11.16
N SER A 318 10.93 -10.44 -11.86
CA SER A 318 11.05 -11.74 -11.21
C SER A 318 12.34 -11.86 -10.38
N PRO A 319 12.31 -12.54 -9.21
CA PRO A 319 13.52 -12.77 -8.40
C PRO A 319 14.67 -13.46 -9.17
N GLU A 320 14.33 -14.32 -10.13
CA GLU A 320 15.30 -15.12 -10.90
C GLU A 320 15.96 -14.33 -12.04
N GLU A 321 15.34 -13.24 -12.51
CA GLU A 321 15.92 -12.41 -13.58
C GLU A 321 17.22 -11.77 -13.14
N PRO A 322 18.28 -11.80 -13.96
CA PRO A 322 19.53 -11.15 -13.62
C PRO A 322 19.37 -9.61 -13.69
N LEU A 323 19.79 -8.92 -12.65
CA LEU A 323 19.84 -7.47 -12.60
C LEU A 323 21.27 -7.02 -12.33
N ARG A 324 21.81 -6.18 -13.22
CA ARG A 324 23.07 -5.46 -13.05
C ARG A 324 22.80 -3.97 -13.11
N LEU A 325 23.47 -3.22 -12.26
CA LEU A 325 23.32 -1.78 -12.15
C LEU A 325 24.49 -1.06 -12.83
N ARG A 326 24.21 0.14 -13.34
CA ARG A 326 25.19 1.08 -13.86
C ARG A 326 24.98 2.45 -13.21
N GLY A 327 26.01 2.94 -12.55
CA GLY A 327 25.99 4.26 -11.91
C GLY A 327 27.11 4.40 -10.90
N ASP A 328 27.28 5.62 -10.46
CA ASP A 328 28.20 6.05 -9.42
C ASP A 328 27.57 7.20 -8.61
N PHE A 329 28.29 7.69 -7.61
CA PHE A 329 27.93 8.86 -6.81
C PHE A 329 28.69 10.14 -7.22
N ASP A 330 29.33 10.17 -8.40
CA ASP A 330 30.25 11.27 -8.80
C ASP A 330 29.51 12.58 -9.13
N HIS A 331 28.24 12.51 -9.56
CA HIS A 331 27.45 13.68 -10.00
C HIS A 331 26.39 14.12 -8.99
N LEU A 332 26.70 14.05 -7.68
CA LEU A 332 25.75 14.42 -6.62
C LEU A 332 25.61 15.93 -6.39
N VAL A 333 26.61 16.71 -6.80
CA VAL A 333 26.67 18.15 -6.53
C VAL A 333 26.34 18.94 -7.80
N ASP A 334 25.08 18.88 -8.25
CA ASP A 334 24.58 19.74 -9.31
C ASP A 334 23.92 21.00 -8.76
N GLN A 335 23.88 22.06 -9.58
CA GLN A 335 23.16 23.28 -9.22
C GLN A 335 21.66 23.01 -9.13
N LEU A 336 21.11 23.19 -7.93
CA LEU A 336 19.68 23.11 -7.73
C LEU A 336 18.99 24.41 -8.16
N PRO A 337 17.74 24.35 -8.65
CA PRO A 337 16.93 25.54 -8.87
C PRO A 337 16.72 26.30 -7.55
N ASN A 338 16.42 27.59 -7.66
CA ASN A 338 16.11 28.41 -6.48
C ASN A 338 14.91 27.83 -5.72
N ILE A 339 14.99 27.79 -4.39
CA ILE A 339 13.94 27.21 -3.52
C ILE A 339 12.57 27.87 -3.75
N THR A 340 12.52 29.18 -4.05
CA THR A 340 11.28 29.91 -4.31
C THR A 340 10.64 29.42 -5.62
N GLU A 341 11.42 29.33 -6.70
CA GLU A 341 10.95 28.81 -7.99
C GLU A 341 10.51 27.35 -7.91
N ALA A 342 11.28 26.55 -7.16
CA ALA A 342 10.94 25.15 -6.91
C ALA A 342 9.64 24.99 -6.12
N THR A 343 9.41 25.86 -5.11
CA THR A 343 8.17 25.87 -4.33
C THR A 343 6.98 26.28 -5.19
N ASP A 344 7.13 27.32 -6.01
CA ASP A 344 6.06 27.79 -6.90
C ASP A 344 5.72 26.73 -7.97
N ARG A 345 6.72 25.99 -8.48
CA ARG A 345 6.51 24.86 -9.37
C ARG A 345 5.74 23.73 -8.64
N ALA A 346 6.20 23.36 -7.45
CA ALA A 346 5.56 22.31 -6.66
C ALA A 346 4.08 22.63 -6.39
N LEU A 347 3.75 23.88 -6.04
CA LEU A 347 2.37 24.30 -5.81
C LEU A 347 1.49 24.31 -7.07
N ARG A 348 2.08 24.37 -8.28
CA ARG A 348 1.33 24.29 -9.53
C ARG A 348 1.21 22.87 -10.07
N GLU A 349 2.26 22.07 -9.96
CA GLU A 349 2.43 20.85 -10.74
C GLU A 349 2.37 19.56 -9.93
N ARG A 350 2.44 19.62 -8.59
CA ARG A 350 2.41 18.39 -7.78
C ARG A 350 1.07 17.65 -7.91
N PRO A 351 1.12 16.36 -8.31
CA PRO A 351 -0.10 15.59 -8.57
C PRO A 351 -0.96 15.36 -7.32
N ASP A 352 -0.36 15.23 -6.13
CA ASP A 352 -1.10 15.10 -4.87
C ASP A 352 -1.90 16.36 -4.52
N LEU A 353 -1.35 17.55 -4.80
CA LEU A 353 -2.08 18.80 -4.63
C LEU A 353 -3.16 18.97 -5.71
N LEU A 354 -2.89 18.55 -6.95
CA LEU A 354 -3.89 18.54 -8.02
C LEU A 354 -5.03 17.57 -7.69
N SER A 355 -4.73 16.41 -7.12
CA SER A 355 -5.74 15.46 -6.61
C SER A 355 -6.58 16.10 -5.50
N ALA A 356 -5.97 16.81 -4.55
CA ALA A 356 -6.72 17.51 -3.49
C ALA A 356 -7.66 18.61 -4.04
N ARG A 357 -7.25 19.34 -5.09
CA ARG A 357 -8.09 20.33 -5.80
C ARG A 357 -9.23 19.65 -6.57
N ALA A 358 -8.94 18.55 -7.24
CA ALA A 358 -9.96 17.75 -7.93
C ALA A 358 -10.97 17.18 -6.92
N LEU A 359 -10.54 16.74 -5.74
CA LEU A 359 -11.41 16.26 -4.66
C LEU A 359 -12.33 17.36 -4.12
N GLU A 360 -11.84 18.61 -3.99
CA GLU A 360 -12.68 19.78 -3.65
C GLU A 360 -13.74 20.00 -4.73
N SER A 361 -13.36 19.98 -6.01
CA SER A 361 -14.29 20.13 -7.14
C SER A 361 -15.32 19.00 -7.22
N TRP A 362 -14.93 17.77 -6.88
CA TRP A 362 -15.82 16.62 -6.78
C TRP A 362 -16.83 16.78 -5.64
N ALA A 363 -16.37 17.26 -4.47
CA ALA A 363 -17.24 17.52 -3.32
C ALA A 363 -18.26 18.63 -3.62
N ASP A 364 -17.86 19.69 -4.35
CA ASP A 364 -18.76 20.75 -4.81
C ASP A 364 -19.81 20.20 -5.80
N ALA A 365 -19.42 19.31 -6.69
CA ALA A 365 -20.36 18.63 -7.60
C ALA A 365 -21.37 17.77 -6.81
N ARG A 366 -20.96 17.15 -5.70
CA ARG A 366 -21.87 16.40 -4.80
C ARG A 366 -22.91 17.29 -4.14
N ILE A 367 -22.59 18.53 -3.79
CA ILE A 367 -23.58 19.52 -3.32
C ILE A 367 -24.66 19.73 -4.39
N GLN A 368 -24.25 19.91 -5.65
CA GLN A 368 -25.19 20.10 -6.75
C GLN A 368 -26.05 18.85 -6.99
N GLN A 369 -25.48 17.67 -6.85
CA GLN A 369 -26.22 16.41 -6.92
C GLN A 369 -27.26 16.31 -5.78
N ALA A 370 -26.87 16.59 -4.54
CA ALA A 370 -27.79 16.55 -3.40
C ALA A 370 -28.94 17.54 -3.55
N HIS A 371 -28.68 18.73 -4.10
CA HIS A 371 -29.72 19.69 -4.45
C HIS A 371 -30.67 19.19 -5.56
N ALA A 372 -30.10 18.55 -6.60
CA ALA A 372 -30.89 18.01 -7.71
C ALA A 372 -31.80 16.85 -7.26
N GLU A 373 -31.33 16.02 -6.33
CA GLU A 373 -32.10 14.91 -5.74
C GLU A 373 -33.25 15.41 -4.87
N GLY A 374 -33.11 16.58 -4.22
CA GLY A 374 -34.16 17.25 -3.47
C GLY A 374 -35.21 17.98 -4.31
N ARG A 375 -35.11 17.97 -5.65
CA ARG A 375 -36.08 18.61 -6.56
C ARG A 375 -37.21 17.65 -6.97
N LEU A 376 -38.27 18.24 -7.50
CA LEU A 376 -39.41 17.53 -8.10
C LEU A 376 -38.91 16.48 -9.11
N ASP A 377 -39.48 15.28 -9.04
CA ASP A 377 -39.33 14.25 -10.06
C ASP A 377 -40.70 13.81 -10.60
N ALA A 378 -40.67 13.16 -11.77
CA ALA A 378 -41.89 12.68 -12.41
C ALA A 378 -41.66 11.36 -13.12
N SER A 379 -42.74 10.59 -13.27
CA SER A 379 -42.77 9.43 -14.13
C SER A 379 -44.06 9.44 -14.99
N LEU A 380 -43.95 8.95 -16.21
CA LEU A 380 -45.06 8.69 -17.09
C LEU A 380 -45.46 7.24 -16.99
N SER A 381 -46.77 6.95 -16.91
CA SER A 381 -47.28 5.60 -16.96
C SER A 381 -48.32 5.42 -18.05
N ALA A 382 -48.31 4.24 -18.67
CA ALA A 382 -49.33 3.82 -19.61
C ALA A 382 -49.64 2.35 -19.33
N GLY A 383 -50.91 1.96 -19.42
CA GLY A 383 -51.30 0.59 -19.14
C GLY A 383 -52.62 0.20 -19.83
N TYR A 384 -52.79 -1.10 -19.88
CA TYR A 384 -54.02 -1.74 -20.34
C TYR A 384 -54.52 -2.66 -19.24
N GLU A 385 -55.84 -2.58 -18.99
CA GLU A 385 -56.52 -3.43 -18.02
C GLU A 385 -57.73 -4.07 -18.67
N HIS A 386 -57.80 -5.38 -18.54
CA HIS A 386 -59.01 -6.15 -18.83
C HIS A 386 -59.66 -6.60 -17.54
N MET A 387 -60.89 -6.17 -17.29
CA MET A 387 -61.65 -6.52 -16.10
C MET A 387 -62.91 -7.27 -16.53
N THR A 388 -63.12 -8.43 -15.94
CA THR A 388 -64.40 -9.13 -16.00
C THR A 388 -65.14 -8.90 -14.69
N PHE A 389 -66.38 -8.36 -14.79
CA PHE A 389 -67.20 -8.05 -13.67
C PHE A 389 -68.51 -8.83 -13.68
N GLY A 390 -68.85 -9.49 -12.56
CA GLY A 390 -70.09 -10.24 -12.41
C GLY A 390 -71.18 -9.32 -11.84
N PHE A 391 -72.30 -9.23 -12.56
CA PHE A 391 -73.44 -8.44 -12.09
C PHE A 391 -74.30 -9.29 -11.11
N PRO A 392 -74.90 -8.69 -10.06
CA PRO A 392 -75.77 -9.40 -9.10
C PRO A 392 -77.15 -9.74 -9.66
N VAL A 393 -77.20 -10.00 -10.99
CA VAL A 393 -78.43 -10.40 -11.69
C VAL A 393 -78.18 -11.70 -12.45
N ARG A 394 -79.26 -12.47 -12.68
CA ARG A 394 -79.22 -13.68 -13.50
C ARG A 394 -79.95 -13.44 -14.78
N GLY A 395 -79.30 -13.77 -15.88
CA GLY A 395 -79.87 -13.79 -17.20
C GLY A 395 -80.30 -15.21 -17.60
N ILE A 396 -81.03 -15.31 -18.71
CA ILE A 396 -81.42 -16.58 -19.30
C ILE A 396 -80.55 -16.77 -20.56
N ASP A 397 -79.89 -17.92 -20.70
CA ASP A 397 -79.12 -18.26 -21.89
C ASP A 397 -80.04 -18.73 -23.01
N ASP A 398 -79.52 -18.93 -24.24
CA ASP A 398 -80.23 -19.37 -25.40
C ASP A 398 -80.92 -20.74 -25.23
N ALA A 399 -80.55 -21.51 -24.24
CA ALA A 399 -81.12 -22.79 -23.84
C ALA A 399 -82.15 -22.68 -22.73
N GLY A 400 -82.49 -21.45 -22.30
CA GLY A 400 -83.51 -21.19 -21.24
C GLY A 400 -83.00 -21.37 -19.81
N ARG A 401 -81.66 -21.48 -19.55
CA ARG A 401 -81.10 -21.72 -18.24
C ARG A 401 -80.66 -20.41 -17.60
N LEU A 402 -80.89 -20.28 -16.29
CA LEU A 402 -80.42 -19.15 -15.52
C LEU A 402 -78.93 -19.20 -15.30
N GLN A 403 -78.17 -18.19 -15.76
CA GLN A 403 -76.76 -18.03 -15.54
C GLN A 403 -76.39 -16.66 -15.00
N PRO A 404 -75.27 -16.51 -14.27
CA PRO A 404 -74.76 -15.24 -13.83
C PRO A 404 -74.46 -14.34 -15.06
N VAL A 405 -74.86 -13.09 -15.01
CA VAL A 405 -74.51 -12.10 -16.04
C VAL A 405 -73.13 -11.53 -15.69
N SER A 406 -72.17 -11.64 -16.62
CA SER A 406 -70.85 -11.04 -16.50
C SER A 406 -70.54 -10.21 -17.77
N GLY A 407 -69.78 -9.15 -17.62
CA GLY A 407 -69.32 -8.32 -18.74
C GLY A 407 -67.79 -8.14 -18.66
N GLY A 408 -67.15 -8.16 -19.83
CA GLY A 408 -65.73 -7.80 -19.95
C GLY A 408 -65.56 -6.33 -20.35
N PHE A 409 -64.69 -5.66 -19.67
CA PHE A 409 -64.36 -4.24 -19.90
C PHE A 409 -62.88 -4.09 -20.19
N HIS A 410 -62.55 -3.18 -21.09
CA HIS A 410 -61.18 -2.89 -21.50
C HIS A 410 -60.87 -1.43 -21.20
N TYR A 411 -59.79 -1.18 -20.44
CA TYR A 411 -59.36 0.16 -20.07
C TYR A 411 -57.95 0.43 -20.57
N LEU A 412 -57.78 1.62 -21.17
CA LEU A 412 -56.46 2.21 -21.39
C LEU A 412 -56.20 3.23 -20.29
N LYS A 413 -55.12 3.08 -19.58
CA LYS A 413 -54.72 3.94 -18.46
C LYS A 413 -53.52 4.79 -18.87
N PHE A 414 -53.59 6.08 -18.61
CA PHE A 414 -52.46 6.98 -18.76
C PHE A 414 -52.33 7.78 -17.46
N GLY A 415 -51.10 7.92 -16.99
CA GLY A 415 -50.87 8.64 -15.74
C GLY A 415 -49.54 9.37 -15.72
N VAL A 416 -49.49 10.39 -14.89
CA VAL A 416 -48.28 11.12 -14.50
C VAL A 416 -48.19 11.05 -13.01
N SER A 417 -47.10 10.47 -12.50
CA SER A 417 -46.80 10.48 -11.07
C SER A 417 -45.75 11.56 -10.78
N LEU A 418 -46.01 12.40 -9.80
CA LEU A 418 -45.13 13.50 -9.40
C LEU A 418 -44.65 13.26 -7.97
N ASP A 419 -43.32 13.15 -7.80
CA ASP A 419 -42.70 13.12 -6.49
C ASP A 419 -42.46 14.54 -6.00
N LEU A 420 -43.33 15.02 -5.11
CA LEU A 420 -43.28 16.37 -4.57
C LEU A 420 -42.48 16.43 -3.26
N PRO A 421 -41.30 17.07 -3.22
CA PRO A 421 -40.46 17.17 -2.03
C PRO A 421 -41.01 18.23 -1.06
N VAL A 422 -42.18 17.94 -0.44
CA VAL A 422 -42.85 18.89 0.45
C VAL A 422 -42.15 18.92 1.84
N ARG A 423 -41.85 17.75 2.40
CA ARG A 423 -41.23 17.61 3.73
C ARG A 423 -39.77 17.26 3.62
N ASN A 424 -39.43 16.26 2.83
CA ASN A 424 -38.06 15.84 2.56
C ASN A 424 -37.57 16.49 1.27
N LYS A 425 -36.75 17.53 1.42
CA LYS A 425 -36.06 18.26 0.33
C LYS A 425 -34.59 17.87 0.24
N ASN A 426 -34.22 16.72 0.77
CA ASN A 426 -32.85 16.23 0.85
C ASN A 426 -31.94 17.10 1.73
N GLN A 427 -32.52 17.86 2.68
CA GLN A 427 -31.79 18.86 3.46
C GLN A 427 -30.62 18.26 4.25
N GLY A 428 -30.77 17.06 4.84
CA GLY A 428 -29.69 16.41 5.55
C GLY A 428 -28.53 15.98 4.65
N ALA A 429 -28.82 15.49 3.43
CA ALA A 429 -27.77 15.16 2.47
C ALA A 429 -27.07 16.41 1.90
N ILE A 430 -27.82 17.52 1.76
CA ILE A 430 -27.24 18.81 1.37
C ILE A 430 -26.29 19.32 2.45
N GLU A 431 -26.72 19.32 3.71
CA GLU A 431 -25.86 19.72 4.83
C GLU A 431 -24.62 18.84 4.95
N ALA A 432 -24.76 17.53 4.78
CA ALA A 432 -23.63 16.59 4.76
C ALA A 432 -22.66 16.89 3.61
N ALA A 433 -23.17 17.12 2.38
CA ALA A 433 -22.34 17.45 1.22
C ALA A 433 -21.61 18.78 1.40
N VAL A 434 -22.25 19.80 2.00
CA VAL A 434 -21.60 21.08 2.33
C VAL A 434 -20.48 20.87 3.34
N ALA A 435 -20.70 20.07 4.38
CA ALA A 435 -19.66 19.76 5.36
C ALA A 435 -18.49 18.96 4.74
N GLU A 436 -18.77 18.02 3.82
CA GLU A 436 -17.77 17.28 3.05
C GLU A 436 -16.93 18.21 2.16
N SER A 437 -17.55 19.20 1.49
CA SER A 437 -16.86 20.20 0.66
C SER A 437 -15.95 21.09 1.52
N GLU A 438 -16.42 21.60 2.66
CA GLU A 438 -15.58 22.36 3.57
C GLU A 438 -14.40 21.50 4.11
N ALA A 439 -14.63 20.21 4.40
CA ALA A 439 -13.56 19.30 4.79
C ALA A 439 -12.53 19.09 3.66
N ALA A 440 -12.97 18.95 2.41
CA ALA A 440 -12.10 18.83 1.23
C ALA A 440 -11.24 20.10 1.05
N LYS A 441 -11.85 21.28 1.19
CA LYS A 441 -11.16 22.57 1.14
C LYS A 441 -10.07 22.68 2.21
N ARG A 442 -10.37 22.30 3.47
CA ARG A 442 -9.35 22.29 4.54
C ARG A 442 -8.23 21.31 4.26
N ARG A 443 -8.54 20.15 3.69
CA ARG A 443 -7.50 19.20 3.26
C ARG A 443 -6.60 19.75 2.17
N ARG A 444 -7.16 20.47 1.18
CA ARG A 444 -6.37 21.17 0.15
C ARG A 444 -5.47 22.23 0.74
N GLU A 445 -6.00 23.08 1.64
CA GLU A 445 -5.21 24.11 2.34
C GLU A 445 -4.05 23.47 3.13
N PHE A 446 -4.33 22.37 3.83
CA PHE A 446 -3.30 21.60 4.53
C PHE A 446 -2.27 20.99 3.57
N ALA A 447 -2.70 20.46 2.42
CA ALA A 447 -1.80 19.92 1.40
C ALA A 447 -0.87 21.01 0.83
N GLU A 448 -1.37 22.23 0.59
CA GLU A 448 -0.54 23.37 0.17
C GLU A 448 0.54 23.74 1.21
N LEU A 449 0.16 23.72 2.48
CA LEU A 449 1.10 23.93 3.58
C LEU A 449 2.14 22.80 3.66
N ALA A 450 1.70 21.55 3.55
CA ALA A 450 2.57 20.37 3.56
C ALA A 450 3.60 20.42 2.42
N VAL A 451 3.17 20.79 1.21
CA VAL A 451 4.08 20.99 0.05
C VAL A 451 5.18 22.00 0.37
N ARG A 452 4.83 23.15 0.94
CA ARG A 452 5.83 24.17 1.32
C ARG A 452 6.84 23.64 2.34
N HIS A 453 6.37 22.91 3.35
CA HIS A 453 7.23 22.29 4.36
C HIS A 453 8.12 21.19 3.80
N GLU A 454 7.58 20.32 2.93
CA GLU A 454 8.34 19.25 2.30
C GLU A 454 9.48 19.82 1.42
N VAL A 455 9.19 20.83 0.60
CA VAL A 455 10.22 21.48 -0.22
C VAL A 455 11.29 22.12 0.66
N ALA A 456 10.90 22.90 1.67
CA ALA A 456 11.85 23.54 2.58
C ALA A 456 12.72 22.50 3.32
N SER A 457 12.11 21.43 3.81
CA SER A 457 12.81 20.34 4.49
C SER A 457 13.79 19.61 3.56
N ALA A 458 13.36 19.32 2.32
CA ALA A 458 14.22 18.64 1.33
C ALA A 458 15.45 19.48 0.98
N TYR A 459 15.29 20.80 0.78
CA TYR A 459 16.42 21.70 0.52
C TYR A 459 17.37 21.78 1.71
N ALA A 460 16.85 21.96 2.94
CA ALA A 460 17.67 21.98 4.15
C ALA A 460 18.41 20.65 4.37
N GLY A 461 17.77 19.52 4.08
CA GLY A 461 18.37 18.20 4.14
C GLY A 461 19.51 18.06 3.15
N TYR A 462 19.29 18.42 1.90
CA TYR A 462 20.29 18.34 0.84
C TYR A 462 21.54 19.19 1.13
N GLU A 463 21.36 20.46 1.52
CA GLU A 463 22.49 21.31 1.89
C GLU A 463 23.38 20.70 2.97
N ARG A 464 22.77 20.06 3.98
CA ARG A 464 23.50 19.43 5.07
C ARG A 464 24.19 18.15 4.63
N SER A 465 23.51 17.31 3.86
CA SER A 465 24.07 16.03 3.37
C SER A 465 25.25 16.28 2.43
N VAL A 466 25.14 17.25 1.51
CA VAL A 466 26.24 17.63 0.62
C VAL A 466 27.42 18.19 1.41
N ARG A 467 27.19 19.07 2.39
CA ARG A 467 28.27 19.58 3.24
C ARG A 467 28.95 18.47 4.05
N ALA A 468 28.19 17.53 4.60
CA ALA A 468 28.75 16.38 5.32
C ALA A 468 29.61 15.50 4.39
N MET A 469 29.09 15.16 3.21
CA MET A 469 29.81 14.39 2.20
C MET A 469 31.13 15.09 1.79
N GLU A 470 31.10 16.42 1.61
CA GLU A 470 32.28 17.19 1.21
C GLU A 470 33.36 17.21 2.32
N ILE A 471 32.96 17.28 3.60
CA ILE A 471 33.90 17.17 4.73
C ILE A 471 34.58 15.80 4.71
N PHE A 472 33.85 14.72 4.45
CA PHE A 472 34.44 13.40 4.33
C PHE A 472 35.40 13.31 3.14
N ARG A 473 34.99 13.84 1.97
CA ARG A 473 35.78 13.76 0.72
C ARG A 473 37.13 14.48 0.84
N VAL A 474 37.12 15.72 1.33
CA VAL A 474 38.30 16.58 1.34
C VAL A 474 39.11 16.48 2.63
N GLY A 475 38.44 16.33 3.79
CA GLY A 475 39.10 16.46 5.09
C GLY A 475 39.37 15.15 5.80
N VAL A 476 38.57 14.09 5.55
CA VAL A 476 38.66 12.84 6.32
C VAL A 476 39.36 11.76 5.53
N ASN A 477 38.92 11.49 4.31
CA ASN A 477 39.33 10.31 3.55
C ASN A 477 40.82 10.34 3.16
N GLU A 478 41.29 11.48 2.65
CA GLU A 478 42.72 11.66 2.27
C GLU A 478 43.62 11.56 3.50
N GLN A 479 43.23 12.17 4.62
CA GLN A 479 44.01 12.14 5.85
C GLN A 479 44.02 10.75 6.51
N ALA A 480 42.87 10.05 6.49
CA ALA A 480 42.78 8.70 7.03
C ALA A 480 43.64 7.70 6.24
N LYS A 481 43.65 7.83 4.91
CA LYS A 481 44.51 7.03 4.04
C LYS A 481 46.00 7.30 4.31
N ALA A 482 46.40 8.57 4.40
CA ALA A 482 47.77 8.96 4.73
C ALA A 482 48.20 8.40 6.12
N ASN A 483 47.30 8.48 7.11
CA ASN A 483 47.57 7.92 8.44
C ASN A 483 47.77 6.39 8.40
N LEU A 484 46.92 5.67 7.64
CA LEU A 484 47.06 4.22 7.48
C LEU A 484 48.37 3.86 6.81
N ASP A 485 48.78 4.60 5.75
CA ASP A 485 50.04 4.36 5.05
C ASP A 485 51.27 4.61 5.95
N VAL A 486 51.27 5.68 6.75
CA VAL A 486 52.30 5.96 7.75
C VAL A 486 52.33 4.87 8.83
N MET A 487 51.18 4.43 9.33
CA MET A 487 51.07 3.36 10.34
C MET A 487 51.60 2.05 9.80
N ARG A 488 51.32 1.71 8.55
CA ARG A 488 51.83 0.53 7.87
C ARG A 488 53.38 0.58 7.78
N GLN A 489 53.96 1.70 7.31
CA GLN A 489 55.39 1.86 7.22
C GLN A 489 56.09 1.79 8.57
N THR A 490 55.53 2.42 9.61
CA THR A 490 56.10 2.40 10.95
C THR A 490 56.03 1.00 11.61
N TYR A 491 54.98 0.19 11.31
CA TYR A 491 54.91 -1.22 11.66
C TYR A 491 55.99 -2.03 10.92
N GLU A 492 56.17 -1.87 9.63
CA GLU A 492 57.18 -2.57 8.82
C GLU A 492 58.60 -2.27 9.34
N LEU A 493 58.86 -1.06 9.83
CA LEU A 493 60.13 -0.64 10.43
C LEU A 493 60.28 -1.09 11.93
N GLY A 494 59.28 -1.77 12.49
CA GLY A 494 59.33 -2.26 13.87
C GLY A 494 59.11 -1.17 14.95
N SER A 495 58.70 0.06 14.57
CA SER A 495 58.49 1.16 15.51
C SER A 495 57.09 1.14 16.14
N LYS A 496 56.14 0.44 15.53
CA LYS A 496 54.75 0.26 15.98
C LYS A 496 54.39 -1.22 16.09
N THR A 497 53.40 -1.53 16.90
CA THR A 497 52.94 -2.92 17.05
C THR A 497 51.92 -3.29 15.96
N LEU A 498 51.77 -4.60 15.71
CA LEU A 498 50.72 -5.10 14.83
C LEU A 498 49.32 -4.68 15.29
N ILE A 499 49.08 -4.58 16.60
CA ILE A 499 47.81 -4.14 17.18
C ILE A 499 47.48 -2.72 16.77
N ASP A 500 48.48 -1.83 16.83
CA ASP A 500 48.29 -0.42 16.44
C ASP A 500 47.92 -0.33 14.95
N TYR A 501 48.60 -1.10 14.10
CA TYR A 501 48.30 -1.14 12.65
C TYR A 501 46.89 -1.70 12.35
N LEU A 502 46.49 -2.79 12.99
CA LEU A 502 45.16 -3.38 12.85
C LEU A 502 44.05 -2.46 13.37
N ALA A 503 44.32 -1.69 14.45
CA ALA A 503 43.37 -0.70 14.95
C ALA A 503 43.16 0.45 13.95
N GLU A 504 44.25 0.98 13.37
CA GLU A 504 44.16 2.04 12.34
C GLU A 504 43.46 1.53 11.07
N GLN A 505 43.75 0.28 10.66
CA GLN A 505 43.08 -0.33 9.54
C GLN A 505 41.56 -0.44 9.74
N ARG A 506 41.10 -0.82 10.93
CA ARG A 506 39.66 -0.85 11.28
C ARG A 506 39.07 0.53 11.23
N HIS A 507 39.73 1.50 11.83
CA HIS A 507 39.29 2.90 11.82
C HIS A 507 39.14 3.44 10.41
N PHE A 508 40.10 3.12 9.52
CA PHE A 508 40.03 3.51 8.10
C PHE A 508 38.82 2.86 7.39
N ILE A 509 38.54 1.58 7.64
CA ILE A 509 37.38 0.87 7.07
C ILE A 509 36.06 1.52 7.55
N ASP A 510 35.97 1.88 8.82
CA ASP A 510 34.79 2.53 9.38
C ASP A 510 34.57 3.91 8.73
N LEU A 511 35.63 4.72 8.54
CA LEU A 511 35.57 6.01 7.87
C LEU A 511 35.18 5.91 6.37
N GLU A 512 35.67 4.90 5.66
CA GLU A 512 35.26 4.63 4.26
C GLU A 512 33.78 4.24 4.18
N ASN A 513 33.29 3.42 5.12
CA ASN A 513 31.86 3.10 5.22
C ASN A 513 31.02 4.33 5.52
N ASP A 514 31.46 5.18 6.43
CA ASP A 514 30.78 6.45 6.77
C ASP A 514 30.75 7.40 5.56
N PHE A 515 31.82 7.41 4.74
CA PHE A 515 31.84 8.20 3.50
C PHE A 515 30.83 7.68 2.47
N ILE A 516 30.72 6.36 2.29
CA ILE A 516 29.70 5.76 1.39
C ILE A 516 28.30 6.10 1.90
N GLU A 517 28.06 6.06 3.22
CA GLU A 517 26.78 6.50 3.82
C GLU A 517 26.49 7.98 3.58
N ALA A 518 27.51 8.83 3.68
CA ALA A 518 27.37 10.27 3.39
C ALA A 518 27.03 10.54 1.93
N GLN A 519 27.64 9.77 1.00
CA GLN A 519 27.30 9.82 -0.44
C GLN A 519 25.84 9.38 -0.68
N LEU A 520 25.42 8.27 -0.07
CA LEU A 520 24.03 7.80 -0.15
C LEU A 520 23.06 8.84 0.40
N ALA A 521 23.37 9.44 1.56
CA ALA A 521 22.53 10.47 2.15
C ALA A 521 22.39 11.72 1.27
N ALA A 522 23.46 12.11 0.56
CA ALA A 522 23.43 13.22 -0.40
C ALA A 522 22.59 12.87 -1.63
N TYR A 523 22.73 11.64 -2.14
CA TYR A 523 21.94 11.10 -3.25
C TYR A 523 20.44 11.08 -2.88
N ASP A 524 20.09 10.49 -1.76
CA ASP A 524 18.70 10.39 -1.28
C ASP A 524 18.09 11.78 -1.08
N ALA A 525 18.83 12.72 -0.52
CA ALA A 525 18.39 14.10 -0.34
C ALA A 525 18.09 14.78 -1.68
N ARG A 526 18.91 14.52 -2.73
CA ARG A 526 18.65 14.99 -4.10
C ARG A 526 17.36 14.38 -4.67
N VAL A 527 17.15 13.09 -4.51
CA VAL A 527 15.92 12.40 -4.93
C VAL A 527 14.71 12.97 -4.18
N GLN A 528 14.85 13.28 -2.89
CA GLN A 528 13.79 13.92 -2.10
C GLN A 528 13.43 15.32 -2.64
N ILE A 529 14.41 16.14 -3.07
CA ILE A 529 14.10 17.41 -3.74
C ILE A 529 13.32 17.18 -5.02
N ALA A 530 13.77 16.27 -5.89
CA ALA A 530 13.10 15.97 -7.14
C ALA A 530 11.65 15.49 -6.89
N ARG A 531 11.45 14.69 -5.84
CA ARG A 531 10.13 14.21 -5.40
C ARG A 531 9.27 15.35 -4.83
N ALA A 532 9.82 16.23 -3.97
CA ALA A 532 9.10 17.33 -3.36
C ALA A 532 8.68 18.40 -4.36
N THR A 533 9.51 18.64 -5.39
CA THR A 533 9.26 19.67 -6.42
C THR A 533 8.55 19.18 -7.65
N ALA A 534 8.16 17.88 -7.70
CA ALA A 534 7.66 17.22 -8.91
C ALA A 534 8.54 17.47 -10.13
N SER A 535 9.87 17.41 -9.94
CA SER A 535 10.81 17.67 -11.04
C SER A 535 10.63 16.65 -12.17
N PRO A 536 10.61 17.08 -13.45
CA PRO A 536 10.54 16.17 -14.59
C PRO A 536 11.73 15.19 -14.66
N GLU A 537 12.86 15.50 -13.99
CA GLU A 537 14.00 14.60 -13.87
C GLU A 537 13.66 13.31 -13.11
N LEU A 538 12.64 13.33 -12.25
CA LEU A 538 12.21 12.14 -11.51
C LEU A 538 11.67 11.05 -12.45
N ILE A 539 10.96 11.45 -13.51
CA ILE A 539 10.32 10.58 -14.50
C ILE A 539 10.87 10.95 -15.89
N LYS A 540 12.15 10.81 -16.11
CA LYS A 540 12.69 10.84 -17.49
C LYS A 540 12.22 9.55 -18.19
N ARG A 541 11.36 9.70 -19.17
CA ARG A 541 10.90 8.63 -20.08
C ARG A 541 11.89 8.43 -21.20
#